data_214d47fa9ec372233e7d06c1cc0d088a
#
_entry.id   214d47fa9ec372233e7d06c1cc0d088a
#
_cell.length_a   1.000
_cell.length_b   1.000
_cell.length_c   1.000
_cell.angle_alpha   90.00
_cell.angle_beta   90.00
_cell.angle_gamma   90.00
#
_symmetry.space_group_name_H-M   'P 1'
#
loop_
_entity.id
_entity.type
_entity.pdbx_description
1 polymer ?
#
loop_
_entity_poly.entity_id
_entity_poly.type
_entity_poly.pdbx_seq_one_letter_code
_entity_poly.pdbx_strand_id
1 'polypeptide(L)'
;MNEAHLHLAINHFPIILPLVGLILLIAGGILKSSILQRTAFIFYIMAALLTVAAYSSGEAAEHFIEDLPGVEEKYMQMHEEAAETFSWIMYVLGGFSLVGIWVHLKQKSFRRWIDYLTIILTIVVLLK
;
A
#
# COMPACT_ATOMS: atom_id res chain seq x y z
N MET A 1 10.01 19.26 11.45
CA MET A 1 9.86 18.68 10.10
C MET A 1 8.63 19.29 9.45
N ASN A 2 8.77 19.82 8.25
CA ASN A 2 7.62 20.38 7.54
C ASN A 2 6.87 19.28 6.77
N GLU A 3 5.72 19.62 6.20
CA GLU A 3 4.86 18.64 5.51
C GLU A 3 5.53 17.99 4.30
N ALA A 4 6.39 18.73 3.59
CA ALA A 4 7.15 18.17 2.47
C ALA A 4 8.16 17.12 2.93
N HIS A 5 8.86 17.38 4.04
CA HIS A 5 9.78 16.41 4.63
C HIS A 5 9.05 15.19 5.15
N LEU A 6 7.90 15.38 5.76
CA LEU A 6 7.07 14.28 6.24
C LEU A 6 6.63 13.40 5.08
N HIS A 7 6.20 14.00 3.97
CA HIS A 7 5.81 13.26 2.78
C HIS A 7 6.98 12.43 2.23
N LEU A 8 8.18 13.02 2.16
CA LEU A 8 9.36 12.30 1.71
C LEU A 8 9.71 11.13 2.62
N ALA A 9 9.56 11.32 3.95
CA ALA A 9 9.86 10.29 4.92
C ALA A 9 8.91 9.10 4.83
N ILE A 10 7.60 9.34 4.65
CA ILE A 10 6.58 8.29 4.68
C ILE A 10 6.21 7.76 3.29
N ASN A 11 6.64 8.42 2.22
CA ASN A 11 6.26 8.08 0.85
C ASN A 11 6.77 6.70 0.42
N HIS A 12 7.86 6.23 1.01
CA HIS A 12 8.44 4.93 0.66
C HIS A 12 7.75 3.75 1.36
N PHE A 13 7.13 3.97 2.51
CA PHE A 13 6.50 2.89 3.27
C PHE A 13 5.35 2.21 2.51
N PRO A 14 4.50 2.92 1.76
CA PRO A 14 3.47 2.27 0.96
C PRO A 14 4.00 1.32 -0.12
N ILE A 15 5.28 1.44 -0.47
CA ILE A 15 5.95 0.54 -1.42
C ILE A 15 6.68 -0.58 -0.69
N ILE A 16 7.39 -0.25 0.38
CA ILE A 16 8.20 -1.20 1.15
C ILE A 16 7.32 -2.23 1.87
N LEU A 17 6.25 -1.76 2.52
CA LEU A 17 5.39 -2.63 3.32
C LEU A 17 4.68 -3.71 2.48
N PRO A 18 4.12 -3.41 1.30
CA PRO A 18 3.56 -4.47 0.46
C PRO A 18 4.60 -5.47 -0.03
N LEU A 19 5.84 -5.02 -0.27
CA LEU A 19 6.92 -5.93 -0.65
C LEU A 19 7.24 -6.91 0.47
N VAL A 20 7.36 -6.41 1.70
CA VAL A 20 7.57 -7.26 2.88
C VAL A 20 6.37 -8.19 3.08
N GLY A 21 5.16 -7.65 2.93
CA GLY A 21 3.93 -8.44 3.02
C GLY A 21 3.89 -9.57 1.99
N LEU A 22 4.31 -9.29 0.77
CA LEU A 22 4.37 -10.29 -0.30
C LEU A 22 5.31 -11.42 0.06
N ILE A 23 6.51 -11.09 0.55
CA ILE A 23 7.51 -12.08 0.97
C ILE A 23 6.94 -12.95 2.09
N LEU A 24 6.31 -12.31 3.09
CA LEU A 24 5.72 -13.03 4.22
C LEU A 24 4.56 -13.92 3.79
N LEU A 25 3.73 -13.45 2.87
CA LEU A 25 2.57 -14.22 2.40
C LEU A 25 3.02 -15.46 1.62
N ILE A 26 4.00 -15.28 0.73
CA ILE A 26 4.56 -16.40 -0.03
C ILE A 26 5.25 -17.40 0.91
N ALA A 27 6.09 -16.92 1.81
CA ALA A 27 6.77 -17.77 2.79
C ALA A 27 5.78 -18.50 3.69
N GLY A 28 4.73 -17.79 4.13
CA GLY A 28 3.67 -18.37 4.94
C GLY A 28 2.93 -19.49 4.22
N GLY A 29 2.68 -19.31 2.92
CA GLY A 29 2.05 -20.33 2.10
C GLY A 29 2.92 -21.56 1.92
N ILE A 30 4.21 -21.37 1.66
CA ILE A 30 5.18 -22.47 1.48
C ILE A 30 5.38 -23.23 2.80
N LEU A 31 5.54 -22.51 3.90
CA LEU A 31 5.79 -23.10 5.22
C LEU A 31 4.49 -23.51 5.93
N LYS A 32 3.34 -23.24 5.34
CA LYS A 32 2.02 -23.50 5.92
C LYS A 32 1.89 -22.85 7.30
N SER A 33 2.38 -21.62 7.43
CA SER A 33 2.37 -20.86 8.68
C SER A 33 1.27 -19.81 8.67
N SER A 34 0.25 -20.02 9.49
CA SER A 34 -0.84 -19.04 9.66
C SER A 34 -0.34 -17.72 10.25
N ILE A 35 0.68 -17.80 11.10
CA ILE A 35 1.25 -16.60 11.73
C ILE A 35 1.88 -15.71 10.67
N LEU A 36 2.68 -16.28 9.76
CA LEU A 36 3.30 -15.51 8.68
C LEU A 36 2.25 -14.92 7.73
N GLN A 37 1.22 -15.71 7.41
CA GLN A 37 0.15 -15.24 6.52
C GLN A 37 -0.62 -14.08 7.14
N ARG A 38 -0.99 -14.19 8.42
CA ARG A 38 -1.70 -13.11 9.12
C ARG A 38 -0.82 -11.86 9.27
N THR A 39 0.46 -12.06 9.56
CA THR A 39 1.42 -10.95 9.66
C THR A 39 1.52 -10.21 8.32
N ALA A 40 1.53 -10.94 7.20
CA ALA A 40 1.54 -10.35 5.87
C ALA A 40 0.35 -9.40 5.68
N PHE A 41 -0.85 -9.84 6.05
CA PHE A 41 -2.04 -9.00 5.92
C PHE A 41 -1.98 -7.77 6.81
N ILE A 42 -1.38 -7.87 7.99
CA ILE A 42 -1.17 -6.72 8.86
C ILE A 42 -0.27 -5.69 8.16
N PHE A 43 0.80 -6.14 7.50
CA PHE A 43 1.67 -5.24 6.75
C PHE A 43 0.92 -4.54 5.61
N TYR A 44 0.04 -5.25 4.91
CA TYR A 44 -0.78 -4.64 3.86
C TYR A 44 -1.73 -3.58 4.41
N ILE A 45 -2.34 -3.84 5.56
CA ILE A 45 -3.23 -2.87 6.21
C ILE A 45 -2.44 -1.64 6.63
N MET A 46 -1.25 -1.82 7.22
CA MET A 46 -0.37 -0.71 7.56
C MET A 46 0.01 0.10 6.33
N ALA A 47 0.30 -0.58 5.21
CA ALA A 47 0.61 0.08 3.95
C ALA A 47 -0.55 0.93 3.46
N ALA A 48 -1.79 0.43 3.55
CA ALA A 48 -2.97 1.19 3.16
C ALA A 48 -3.16 2.43 4.03
N LEU A 49 -2.97 2.29 5.34
CA LEU A 49 -3.08 3.42 6.26
C LEU A 49 -2.01 4.47 5.99
N LEU A 50 -0.77 4.04 5.74
CA LEU A 50 0.32 4.96 5.40
C LEU A 50 0.12 5.60 4.03
N THR A 51 -0.60 4.93 3.12
CA THR A 51 -0.97 5.53 1.84
C THR A 51 -1.89 6.72 2.05
N VAL A 52 -2.84 6.65 2.99
CA VAL A 52 -3.68 7.80 3.35
C VAL A 52 -2.80 8.96 3.83
N ALA A 53 -1.85 8.69 4.72
CA ALA A 53 -0.95 9.71 5.25
C ALA A 53 -0.06 10.29 4.16
N ALA A 54 0.48 9.44 3.28
CA ALA A 54 1.33 9.88 2.18
C ALA A 54 0.57 10.75 1.18
N TYR A 55 -0.66 10.36 0.85
CA TYR A 55 -1.49 11.12 -0.08
C TYR A 55 -1.83 12.49 0.52
N SER A 56 -2.23 12.54 1.80
CA SER A 56 -2.55 13.80 2.48
C SER A 56 -1.34 14.71 2.59
N SER A 57 -0.17 14.17 2.96
CA SER A 57 1.05 14.99 3.04
C SER A 57 1.52 15.44 1.65
N GLY A 58 1.26 14.62 0.61
CA GLY A 58 1.55 14.97 -0.76
C GLY A 58 0.74 16.16 -1.23
N GLU A 59 -0.57 16.20 -0.91
CA GLU A 59 -1.41 17.36 -1.21
C GLU A 59 -0.90 18.63 -0.53
N ALA A 60 -0.54 18.52 0.74
CA ALA A 60 0.01 19.66 1.48
C ALA A 60 1.34 20.12 0.87
N ALA A 61 2.19 19.17 0.48
CA ALA A 61 3.45 19.49 -0.19
C ALA A 61 3.22 20.17 -1.55
N GLU A 62 2.21 19.72 -2.30
CA GLU A 62 1.83 20.36 -3.56
C GLU A 62 1.44 21.81 -3.36
N HIS A 63 0.61 22.09 -2.37
CA HIS A 63 0.24 23.48 -2.06
C HIS A 63 1.44 24.34 -1.73
N PHE A 64 2.43 23.76 -1.05
CA PHE A 64 3.66 24.48 -0.71
C PHE A 64 4.50 24.80 -1.96
N ILE A 65 4.66 23.86 -2.91
CA ILE A 65 5.51 24.06 -4.08
C ILE A 65 4.78 24.72 -5.25
N GLU A 66 3.46 24.77 -5.22
CA GLU A 66 2.64 25.38 -6.26
C GLU A 66 3.00 26.84 -6.52
N ASP A 67 3.39 27.54 -5.45
CA ASP A 67 3.77 28.95 -5.52
C ASP A 67 5.26 29.17 -5.84
N LEU A 68 6.03 28.10 -6.00
CA LEU A 68 7.45 28.20 -6.30
C LEU A 68 7.69 28.40 -7.81
N PRO A 69 8.64 29.29 -8.18
CA PRO A 69 8.98 29.48 -9.60
C PRO A 69 9.59 28.22 -10.21
N GLY A 70 9.24 27.94 -11.46
CA GLY A 70 9.82 26.83 -12.21
C GLY A 70 9.12 25.50 -12.05
N VAL A 71 8.05 25.43 -11.25
CA VAL A 71 7.23 24.23 -11.13
C VAL A 71 6.19 24.22 -12.26
N GLU A 72 6.20 23.16 -13.07
CA GLU A 72 5.22 23.01 -14.14
C GLU A 72 3.97 22.31 -13.64
N GLU A 73 2.82 22.90 -13.89
CA GLU A 73 1.51 22.36 -13.51
C GLU A 73 1.28 20.97 -14.10
N LYS A 74 1.74 20.74 -15.34
CA LYS A 74 1.60 19.45 -16.01
C LYS A 74 2.22 18.31 -15.23
N TYR A 75 3.44 18.51 -14.69
CA TYR A 75 4.11 17.47 -13.88
C TYR A 75 3.40 17.22 -12.57
N MET A 76 2.85 18.29 -11.95
CA MET A 76 2.07 18.15 -10.73
C MET A 76 0.81 17.34 -10.97
N GLN A 77 0.11 17.58 -12.09
CA GLN A 77 -1.09 16.83 -12.43
C GLN A 77 -0.76 15.36 -12.70
N MET A 78 0.31 15.08 -13.41
CA MET A 78 0.73 13.70 -13.67
C MET A 78 1.06 12.95 -12.38
N HIS A 79 1.75 13.62 -11.46
CA HIS A 79 2.07 13.03 -10.17
C HIS A 79 0.81 12.76 -9.34
N GLU A 80 -0.12 13.70 -9.34
CA GLU A 80 -1.39 13.58 -8.63
C GLU A 80 -2.23 12.42 -9.17
N GLU A 81 -2.32 12.26 -10.49
CA GLU A 81 -3.05 11.15 -11.10
C GLU A 81 -2.42 9.81 -10.77
N ALA A 82 -1.10 9.73 -10.81
CA ALA A 82 -0.38 8.50 -10.46
C ALA A 82 -0.58 8.16 -8.99
N ALA A 83 -0.52 9.15 -8.10
CA ALA A 83 -0.73 8.95 -6.67
C ALA A 83 -2.17 8.51 -6.39
N GLU A 84 -3.14 9.09 -7.08
CA GLU A 84 -4.55 8.73 -6.92
C GLU A 84 -4.79 7.27 -7.34
N THR A 85 -4.27 6.86 -8.49
CA THR A 85 -4.39 5.48 -8.97
C THR A 85 -3.75 4.50 -7.99
N PHE A 86 -2.53 4.79 -7.55
CA PHE A 86 -1.82 3.98 -6.57
C PHE A 86 -2.62 3.85 -5.27
N SER A 87 -3.17 4.97 -4.79
CA SER A 87 -3.93 4.98 -3.54
C SER A 87 -5.19 4.11 -3.64
N TRP A 88 -5.92 4.18 -4.74
CA TRP A 88 -7.10 3.34 -4.95
C TRP A 88 -6.74 1.85 -4.90
N ILE A 89 -5.67 1.45 -5.59
CA ILE A 89 -5.23 0.05 -5.59
C ILE A 89 -4.83 -0.37 -4.19
N MET A 90 -4.13 0.50 -3.45
CA MET A 90 -3.71 0.22 -2.07
C MET A 90 -4.91 0.07 -1.13
N TYR A 91 -5.97 0.86 -1.33
CA TYR A 91 -7.17 0.74 -0.49
C TYR A 91 -7.90 -0.58 -0.77
N VAL A 92 -7.94 -1.01 -2.04
CA VAL A 92 -8.48 -2.33 -2.39
C VAL A 92 -7.65 -3.42 -1.74
N LEU A 93 -6.32 -3.30 -1.80
CA LEU A 93 -5.42 -4.26 -1.15
C LEU A 93 -5.64 -4.31 0.35
N GLY A 94 -5.84 -3.15 1.00
CA GLY A 94 -6.15 -3.07 2.42
C GLY A 94 -7.47 -3.78 2.75
N GLY A 95 -8.49 -3.59 1.91
CA GLY A 95 -9.78 -4.27 2.08
C GLY A 95 -9.65 -5.77 1.96
N PHE A 96 -8.94 -6.26 0.95
CA PHE A 96 -8.66 -7.69 0.80
C PHE A 96 -7.90 -8.23 2.01
N SER A 97 -7.01 -7.44 2.59
CA SER A 97 -6.22 -7.85 3.75
C SER A 97 -7.07 -7.99 5.01
N LEU A 98 -8.04 -7.10 5.20
CA LEU A 98 -9.01 -7.24 6.29
C LEU A 98 -9.81 -8.54 6.14
N VAL A 99 -10.29 -8.82 4.93
CA VAL A 99 -10.99 -10.06 4.63
C VAL A 99 -10.04 -11.25 4.83
N GLY A 100 -8.79 -11.11 4.40
CA GLY A 100 -7.77 -12.15 4.54
C GLY A 100 -7.54 -12.54 5.99
N ILE A 101 -7.40 -11.57 6.89
CA ILE A 101 -7.24 -11.84 8.32
C ILE A 101 -8.46 -12.58 8.86
N TRP A 102 -9.66 -12.10 8.52
CA TRP A 102 -10.89 -12.74 8.97
C TRP A 102 -10.99 -14.19 8.49
N VAL A 103 -10.70 -14.42 7.20
CA VAL A 103 -10.74 -15.74 6.58
C VAL A 103 -9.75 -16.70 7.26
N HIS A 104 -8.53 -16.22 7.53
CA HIS A 104 -7.51 -17.03 8.19
C HIS A 104 -7.84 -17.31 9.66
N LEU A 105 -8.40 -16.32 10.37
CA LEU A 105 -8.81 -16.50 11.77
C LEU A 105 -9.96 -17.49 11.89
N LYS A 106 -10.87 -17.50 10.92
CA LYS A 106 -12.02 -18.42 10.89
C LYS A 106 -11.70 -19.73 10.17
N GLN A 107 -10.50 -19.88 9.64
CA GLN A 107 -10.04 -21.06 8.90
C GLN A 107 -10.99 -21.46 7.78
N LYS A 108 -11.47 -20.47 7.01
CA LYS A 108 -12.38 -20.72 5.88
C LYS A 108 -11.65 -21.49 4.78
N SER A 109 -12.39 -22.33 4.05
CA SER A 109 -11.82 -23.17 2.99
C SER A 109 -11.28 -22.37 1.82
N PHE A 110 -11.76 -21.14 1.60
CA PHE A 110 -11.32 -20.30 0.49
C PHE A 110 -10.14 -19.37 0.84
N ARG A 111 -9.46 -19.61 1.97
CA ARG A 111 -8.32 -18.76 2.38
C ARG A 111 -7.19 -18.74 1.35
N ARG A 112 -6.96 -19.86 0.64
CA ARG A 112 -5.94 -19.92 -0.40
C ARG A 112 -6.25 -19.00 -1.56
N TRP A 113 -7.51 -18.89 -1.93
CA TRP A 113 -7.94 -18.00 -3.01
C TRP A 113 -7.70 -16.54 -2.64
N ILE A 114 -7.99 -16.18 -1.39
CA ILE A 114 -7.71 -14.83 -0.90
C ILE A 114 -6.21 -14.54 -0.94
N ASP A 115 -5.38 -15.50 -0.54
CA ASP A 115 -3.92 -15.36 -0.58
C ASP A 115 -3.44 -15.14 -2.02
N TYR A 116 -3.91 -15.94 -2.97
CA TYR A 116 -3.52 -15.80 -4.36
C TYR A 116 -3.96 -14.46 -4.96
N LEU A 117 -5.20 -14.05 -4.68
CA LEU A 117 -5.70 -12.77 -5.15
C LEU A 117 -4.90 -11.61 -4.57
N THR A 118 -4.55 -11.70 -3.30
CA THR A 118 -3.72 -10.68 -2.63
C THR A 118 -2.32 -10.62 -3.24
N ILE A 119 -1.71 -11.75 -3.52
CA ILE A 119 -0.40 -11.82 -4.16
C ILE A 119 -0.45 -11.16 -5.55
N ILE A 120 -1.46 -11.49 -6.36
CA ILE A 120 -1.62 -10.92 -7.69
C ILE A 120 -1.79 -9.41 -7.61
N LEU A 121 -2.64 -8.95 -6.71
CA LEU A 121 -2.90 -7.53 -6.52
C LEU A 121 -1.63 -6.79 -6.05
N THR A 122 -0.84 -7.42 -5.18
CA THR A 122 0.43 -6.85 -4.72
C THR A 122 1.41 -6.68 -5.87
N ILE A 123 1.51 -7.69 -6.73
CA ILE A 123 2.38 -7.62 -7.90
C ILE A 123 1.94 -6.46 -8.81
N VAL A 124 0.64 -6.30 -9.03
CA VAL A 124 0.11 -5.18 -9.82
C VAL A 124 0.50 -3.84 -9.21
N VAL A 125 0.38 -3.71 -7.89
CA VAL A 125 0.76 -2.47 -7.19
C VAL A 125 2.25 -2.18 -7.36
N LEU A 126 3.10 -3.20 -7.18
CA LEU A 126 4.55 -3.01 -7.24
C LEU A 126 5.06 -2.72 -8.65
N LEU A 127 4.30 -3.11 -9.69
CA LEU A 127 4.66 -2.83 -11.07
C LEU A 127 4.21 -1.45 -11.55
N LYS A 128 3.38 -0.76 -10.78
CA LYS A 128 2.97 0.61 -11.07
C LYS A 128 3.97 1.60 -10.50
#